data_4998c1c1ed9e0143017655a21be17155
#
_entry.id   4998c1c1ed9e0143017655a21be17155
#
_cell.length_a   1.000
_cell.length_b   1.000
_cell.length_c   1.000
_cell.angle_alpha   90.00
_cell.angle_beta   90.00
_cell.angle_gamma   90.00
#
_symmetry.space_group_name_H-M   'P 1'
#
loop_
_entity.id
_entity.type
_entity.pdbx_description
1 polymer ?
#
loop_
_entity_poly.entity_id
_entity_poly.type
_entity_poly.pdbx_seq_one_letter_code
_entity_poly.pdbx_strand_id
1 'polypeptide(L)'
;LAGGKILAMEAEADQEAGYIAKNFATAVDQYLDARLRALQVLAASPLADTAVERDAFYQQALNFQRHFDGHVVLTDPQLQMLFNTRVPFGSPLPRLPQPEKDAAAPTVLKTGQPAVSNLVKAVVFPGEVVALVVPVRHSNEITHLLVATFETHLFQRQLERIQLPDNWSLRLLDGQGETIASHLRTTP
;
A
#
# COMPACT_ATOMS: atom_id res chain seq x y z
N LEU A 1 -11.72 9.54 -1.59
CA LEU A 1 -10.62 8.80 -0.99
C LEU A 1 -9.33 9.06 -1.75
N ALA A 2 -8.21 9.26 -1.02
CA ALA A 2 -6.92 9.63 -1.61
C ALA A 2 -6.37 8.56 -2.59
N GLY A 3 -6.78 7.27 -2.46
CA GLY A 3 -6.33 6.17 -3.31
C GLY A 3 -6.74 6.29 -4.78
N GLY A 4 -7.98 6.72 -5.08
CA GLY A 4 -8.47 6.82 -6.46
C GLY A 4 -7.81 7.93 -7.30
N LYS A 5 -7.04 8.84 -6.67
CA LYS A 5 -6.30 9.89 -7.38
C LYS A 5 -4.85 9.51 -7.72
N ILE A 6 -4.31 8.46 -7.13
CA ILE A 6 -2.92 8.03 -7.27
C ILE A 6 -2.81 6.97 -8.37
N LEU A 7 -3.86 6.15 -8.56
CA LEU A 7 -3.92 5.09 -9.54
C LEU A 7 -4.71 5.55 -10.77
N ALA A 8 -4.08 5.54 -11.94
CA ALA A 8 -4.70 5.81 -13.22
C ALA A 8 -4.73 4.54 -14.07
N MET A 9 -5.71 4.45 -14.99
CA MET A 9 -5.85 3.36 -15.94
C MET A 9 -5.68 3.88 -17.35
N GLU A 10 -4.85 3.21 -18.15
CA GLU A 10 -4.78 3.41 -19.60
C GLU A 10 -5.45 2.23 -20.31
N ALA A 11 -6.45 2.55 -21.15
CA ALA A 11 -7.07 1.64 -22.08
C ALA A 11 -7.12 2.30 -23.45
N GLU A 12 -6.73 1.61 -24.51
CA GLU A 12 -6.85 2.13 -25.87
C GLU A 12 -8.31 2.19 -26.31
N ALA A 13 -8.64 3.30 -26.95
CA ALA A 13 -9.93 3.94 -27.12
C ALA A 13 -11.06 3.08 -27.72
N ASP A 14 -12.02 2.65 -26.90
CA ASP A 14 -13.39 2.36 -27.27
C ASP A 14 -14.27 2.51 -26.00
N GLN A 15 -15.61 2.67 -26.14
CA GLN A 15 -16.52 2.73 -24.99
C GLN A 15 -16.44 1.48 -24.12
N GLU A 16 -16.24 0.32 -24.72
CA GLU A 16 -16.05 -0.96 -24.04
C GLU A 16 -14.75 -0.96 -23.22
N ALA A 17 -13.65 -0.46 -23.77
CA ALA A 17 -12.37 -0.30 -23.09
C ALA A 17 -12.51 0.61 -21.85
N GLY A 18 -13.18 1.75 -22.01
CA GLY A 18 -13.48 2.67 -20.91
C GLY A 18 -14.29 2.01 -19.80
N TYR A 19 -15.26 1.18 -20.13
CA TYR A 19 -16.08 0.45 -19.16
C TYR A 19 -15.27 -0.58 -18.38
N ILE A 20 -14.45 -1.38 -19.07
CA ILE A 20 -13.55 -2.36 -18.43
C ILE A 20 -12.55 -1.67 -17.50
N ALA A 21 -11.90 -0.60 -17.98
CA ALA A 21 -10.95 0.18 -17.20
C ALA A 21 -11.58 0.77 -15.94
N LYS A 22 -12.78 1.36 -16.05
CA LYS A 22 -13.51 1.94 -14.93
C LYS A 22 -13.91 0.89 -13.89
N ASN A 23 -14.41 -0.26 -14.33
CA ASN A 23 -14.78 -1.35 -13.42
C ASN A 23 -13.56 -1.88 -12.67
N PHE A 24 -12.43 -2.03 -13.34
CA PHE A 24 -11.19 -2.45 -12.70
C PHE A 24 -10.68 -1.40 -11.72
N ALA A 25 -10.67 -0.13 -12.08
CA ALA A 25 -10.29 0.96 -11.18
C ALA A 25 -11.13 0.94 -9.89
N THR A 26 -12.45 0.74 -10.03
CA THR A 26 -13.36 0.59 -8.88
C THR A 26 -12.99 -0.62 -8.02
N ALA A 27 -12.65 -1.76 -8.63
CA ALA A 27 -12.24 -2.96 -7.90
C ALA A 27 -10.90 -2.76 -7.15
N VAL A 28 -9.95 -2.06 -7.75
CA VAL A 28 -8.68 -1.70 -7.08
C VAL A 28 -8.92 -0.74 -5.92
N ASP A 29 -9.78 0.26 -6.10
CA ASP A 29 -10.14 1.19 -5.03
C ASP A 29 -10.78 0.44 -3.84
N GLN A 30 -11.71 -0.46 -4.09
CA GLN A 30 -12.32 -1.29 -3.05
C GLN A 30 -11.31 -2.22 -2.36
N TYR A 31 -10.39 -2.79 -3.13
CA TYR A 31 -9.31 -3.62 -2.62
C TYR A 31 -8.40 -2.85 -1.65
N LEU A 32 -8.01 -1.62 -2.02
CA LEU A 32 -7.17 -0.75 -1.18
C LEU A 32 -7.95 -0.20 0.02
N ASP A 33 -9.20 0.19 -0.16
CA ASP A 33 -10.07 0.71 0.91
C ASP A 33 -10.28 -0.30 2.04
N ALA A 34 -10.54 -1.55 1.71
CA ALA A 34 -10.70 -2.61 2.71
C ALA A 34 -9.43 -2.76 3.57
N ARG A 35 -8.26 -2.72 2.93
CA ARG A 35 -6.96 -2.81 3.59
C ARG A 35 -6.64 -1.58 4.42
N LEU A 36 -6.97 -0.41 3.89
CA LEU A 36 -6.79 0.86 4.60
C LEU A 36 -7.61 0.89 5.89
N ARG A 37 -8.88 0.51 5.82
CA ARG A 37 -9.76 0.43 7.02
C ARG A 37 -9.22 -0.58 8.04
N ALA A 38 -8.79 -1.76 7.59
CA ALA A 38 -8.18 -2.74 8.49
C ALA A 38 -6.89 -2.22 9.13
N LEU A 39 -6.06 -1.51 8.37
CA LEU A 39 -4.83 -0.89 8.88
C LEU A 39 -5.13 0.23 9.89
N GLN A 40 -6.19 1.02 9.67
CA GLN A 40 -6.65 2.03 10.63
C GLN A 40 -7.15 1.40 11.93
N VAL A 41 -7.87 0.28 11.85
CA VAL A 41 -8.29 -0.47 13.06
C VAL A 41 -7.06 -0.99 13.82
N LEU A 42 -6.05 -1.51 13.10
CA LEU A 42 -4.79 -1.94 13.71
C LEU A 42 -4.06 -0.76 14.37
N ALA A 43 -3.99 0.40 13.69
CA ALA A 43 -3.37 1.61 14.23
C ALA A 43 -4.07 2.18 15.48
N ALA A 44 -5.35 1.89 15.64
CA ALA A 44 -6.14 2.26 16.82
C ALA A 44 -5.97 1.28 17.99
N SER A 45 -5.20 0.21 17.84
CA SER A 45 -4.90 -0.72 18.94
C SER A 45 -4.19 -0.01 20.09
N PRO A 46 -4.57 -0.25 21.35
CA PRO A 46 -3.85 0.28 22.50
C PRO A 46 -2.37 -0.10 22.55
N LEU A 47 -2.00 -1.19 21.88
CA LEU A 47 -0.61 -1.69 21.79
C LEU A 47 0.24 -0.89 20.78
N ALA A 48 -0.38 -0.14 19.87
CA ALA A 48 0.33 0.53 18.79
C ALA A 48 1.28 1.64 19.27
N ASP A 49 0.98 2.24 20.42
CA ASP A 49 1.72 3.38 21.00
C ASP A 49 2.65 2.99 22.16
N THR A 50 2.62 1.73 22.61
CA THR A 50 3.41 1.29 23.76
C THR A 50 4.72 0.60 23.34
N ALA A 51 5.84 1.10 23.90
CA ALA A 51 7.14 0.47 23.66
C ALA A 51 7.27 -0.90 24.39
N VAL A 52 6.59 -1.05 25.52
CA VAL A 52 6.69 -2.24 26.38
C VAL A 52 6.00 -3.46 25.75
N GLU A 53 4.93 -3.24 24.99
CA GLU A 53 4.13 -4.31 24.40
C GLU A 53 4.30 -4.37 22.86
N ARG A 54 5.44 -3.89 22.35
CA ARG A 54 5.68 -3.81 20.91
C ARG A 54 5.76 -5.17 20.23
N ASP A 55 6.19 -6.20 20.92
CA ASP A 55 6.17 -7.59 20.45
C ASP A 55 4.73 -8.12 20.30
N ALA A 56 3.84 -7.80 21.24
CA ALA A 56 2.41 -8.12 21.13
C ALA A 56 1.76 -7.38 19.95
N PHE A 57 2.12 -6.12 19.73
CA PHE A 57 1.65 -5.38 18.57
C PHE A 57 2.20 -5.94 17.24
N TYR A 58 3.45 -6.39 17.23
CA TYR A 58 4.02 -7.11 16.08
C TYR A 58 3.23 -8.39 15.76
N GLN A 59 2.74 -9.15 16.76
CA GLN A 59 1.88 -10.31 16.52
C GLN A 59 0.53 -9.92 15.91
N GLN A 60 -0.07 -8.78 16.32
CA GLN A 60 -1.26 -8.24 15.65
C GLN A 60 -0.96 -7.86 14.19
N ALA A 61 0.20 -7.27 13.93
CA ALA A 61 0.63 -6.92 12.57
C ALA A 61 0.85 -8.17 11.69
N LEU A 62 1.36 -9.27 12.23
CA LEU A 62 1.45 -10.56 11.55
C LEU A 62 0.05 -11.14 11.21
N ASN A 63 -0.94 -10.92 12.08
CA ASN A 63 -2.32 -11.29 11.78
C ASN A 63 -2.87 -10.49 10.59
N PHE A 64 -2.62 -9.18 10.55
CA PHE A 64 -2.97 -8.35 9.40
C PHE A 64 -2.33 -8.91 8.11
N GLN A 65 -1.03 -9.19 8.13
CA GLN A 65 -0.31 -9.75 6.98
C GLN A 65 -0.96 -11.03 6.46
N ARG A 66 -1.32 -11.96 7.35
CA ARG A 66 -1.96 -13.24 6.96
C ARG A 66 -3.32 -13.08 6.29
N HIS A 67 -4.08 -12.05 6.64
CA HIS A 67 -5.43 -11.83 6.11
C HIS A 67 -5.45 -10.93 4.87
N PHE A 68 -4.49 -10.02 4.74
CA PHE A 68 -4.52 -8.98 3.72
C PHE A 68 -3.33 -9.03 2.75
N ASP A 69 -2.43 -9.99 2.90
CA ASP A 69 -1.21 -10.16 2.07
C ASP A 69 -0.27 -8.94 2.08
N GLY A 70 -0.41 -8.04 3.06
CA GLY A 70 0.39 -6.83 3.19
C GLY A 70 1.36 -6.92 4.35
N HIS A 71 2.65 -6.67 4.11
CA HIS A 71 3.63 -6.58 5.20
C HIS A 71 3.48 -5.28 5.95
N VAL A 72 3.55 -5.34 7.27
CA VAL A 72 3.33 -4.20 8.15
C VAL A 72 4.64 -3.69 8.72
N VAL A 73 4.81 -2.38 8.69
CA VAL A 73 5.94 -1.65 9.26
C VAL A 73 5.42 -0.63 10.26
N LEU A 74 5.99 -0.58 11.44
CA LEU A 74 5.80 0.50 12.40
C LEU A 74 7.03 1.39 12.39
N THR A 75 6.83 2.71 12.32
CA THR A 75 7.93 3.68 12.42
C THR A 75 7.66 4.73 13.49
N ASP A 76 8.72 5.34 14.00
CA ASP A 76 8.61 6.60 14.70
C ASP A 76 8.35 7.78 13.72
N PRO A 77 8.08 9.02 14.22
CA PRO A 77 7.89 10.18 13.35
C PRO A 77 9.13 10.59 12.55
N GLN A 78 10.32 10.12 12.91
CA GLN A 78 11.57 10.31 12.18
C GLN A 78 11.78 9.25 11.11
N LEU A 79 10.75 8.39 10.88
CA LEU A 79 10.71 7.31 9.91
C LEU A 79 11.71 6.17 10.18
N GLN A 80 12.24 6.07 11.41
CA GLN A 80 12.98 4.90 11.84
C GLN A 80 12.03 3.72 12.01
N MET A 81 12.28 2.62 11.32
CA MET A 81 11.49 1.40 11.49
C MET A 81 11.74 0.80 12.88
N LEU A 82 10.65 0.50 13.57
CA LEU A 82 10.65 -0.12 14.89
C LEU A 82 10.38 -1.63 14.80
N PHE A 83 9.58 -2.03 13.83
CA PHE A 83 9.47 -3.40 13.35
C PHE A 83 9.04 -3.44 11.87
N ASN A 84 9.28 -4.58 11.23
CA ASN A 84 8.80 -4.91 9.88
C ASN A 84 8.47 -6.41 9.86
N THR A 85 7.23 -6.77 9.50
CA THR A 85 6.79 -8.17 9.52
C THR A 85 7.45 -9.06 8.46
N ARG A 86 8.33 -8.50 7.61
CA ARG A 86 9.18 -9.28 6.69
C ARG A 86 10.34 -9.96 7.38
N VAL A 87 10.72 -9.49 8.55
CA VAL A 87 11.86 -10.01 9.31
C VAL A 87 11.43 -10.26 10.76
N PRO A 88 12.12 -11.14 11.49
CA PRO A 88 11.81 -11.42 12.89
C PRO A 88 11.82 -10.16 13.76
N PHE A 89 10.97 -10.13 14.78
CA PHE A 89 10.96 -9.05 15.75
C PHE A 89 12.33 -8.84 16.38
N GLY A 90 12.76 -7.59 16.54
CA GLY A 90 14.08 -7.24 17.07
C GLY A 90 15.22 -7.23 16.06
N SER A 91 14.97 -7.55 14.79
CA SER A 91 15.97 -7.42 13.73
C SER A 91 16.41 -5.96 13.57
N PRO A 92 17.69 -5.66 13.23
CA PRO A 92 18.13 -4.33 12.86
C PRO A 92 17.38 -3.83 11.62
N LEU A 93 16.86 -2.62 11.68
CA LEU A 93 16.03 -2.07 10.61
C LEU A 93 16.52 -0.68 10.18
N PRO A 94 16.48 -0.38 8.88
CA PRO A 94 16.80 0.94 8.35
C PRO A 94 15.67 1.94 8.61
N ARG A 95 15.89 3.18 8.20
CA ARG A 95 14.82 4.17 8.05
C ARG A 95 14.04 3.93 6.77
N LEU A 96 12.76 4.35 6.76
CA LEU A 96 12.00 4.45 5.52
C LEU A 96 12.69 5.45 4.58
N PRO A 97 12.77 5.13 3.28
CA PRO A 97 13.29 6.08 2.31
C PRO A 97 12.36 7.30 2.21
N GLN A 98 12.97 8.46 2.01
CA GLN A 98 12.27 9.72 1.72
C GLN A 98 12.63 10.15 0.29
N PRO A 99 12.12 9.49 -0.74
CA PRO A 99 12.59 9.76 -2.10
C PRO A 99 12.15 11.11 -2.63
N GLU A 100 11.01 11.66 -2.17
CA GLU A 100 10.42 12.86 -2.76
C GLU A 100 9.54 13.66 -1.78
N LYS A 101 9.28 14.93 -2.17
CA LYS A 101 8.52 15.93 -1.43
C LYS A 101 7.09 15.48 -1.09
N ASP A 102 6.49 14.61 -1.92
CA ASP A 102 5.12 14.14 -1.83
C ASP A 102 5.02 12.65 -1.45
N ALA A 103 6.08 12.09 -0.84
CA ALA A 103 6.04 10.73 -0.33
C ALA A 103 4.93 10.56 0.71
N ALA A 104 4.28 9.38 0.72
CA ALA A 104 3.10 9.12 1.55
C ALA A 104 3.37 9.33 3.05
N ALA A 105 4.50 8.89 3.57
CA ALA A 105 4.81 9.02 5.00
C ALA A 105 4.96 10.49 5.45
N PRO A 106 5.75 11.35 4.79
CA PRO A 106 5.77 12.79 5.08
C PRO A 106 4.40 13.46 4.94
N THR A 107 3.61 13.06 3.95
CA THR A 107 2.25 13.59 3.75
C THR A 107 1.35 13.27 4.93
N VAL A 108 1.37 12.04 5.43
CA VAL A 108 0.61 11.64 6.62
C VAL A 108 1.03 12.42 7.86
N LEU A 109 2.34 12.59 8.07
CA LEU A 109 2.86 13.40 9.19
C LEU A 109 2.38 14.85 9.13
N LYS A 110 2.31 15.44 7.94
CA LYS A 110 1.89 16.82 7.72
C LYS A 110 0.38 17.01 7.83
N THR A 111 -0.39 16.10 7.23
CA THR A 111 -1.86 16.26 7.09
C THR A 111 -2.65 15.54 8.20
N GLY A 112 -2.04 14.53 8.81
CA GLY A 112 -2.72 13.63 9.74
C GLY A 112 -3.75 12.71 9.07
N GLN A 113 -3.78 12.68 7.73
CA GLN A 113 -4.71 11.85 6.97
C GLN A 113 -3.95 10.65 6.35
N PRO A 114 -4.62 9.48 6.23
CA PRO A 114 -4.06 8.35 5.52
C PRO A 114 -3.64 8.70 4.09
N ALA A 115 -2.60 8.04 3.60
CA ALA A 115 -2.12 8.21 2.24
C ALA A 115 -1.73 6.88 1.60
N VAL A 116 -1.82 6.84 0.27
CA VAL A 116 -1.33 5.75 -0.58
C VAL A 116 -0.09 6.24 -1.32
N SER A 117 0.97 5.44 -1.34
CA SER A 117 2.19 5.81 -2.07
C SER A 117 2.05 5.53 -3.57
N ASN A 118 2.85 6.22 -4.36
CA ASN A 118 3.25 5.72 -5.67
C ASN A 118 4.07 4.43 -5.51
N LEU A 119 4.48 3.83 -6.62
CA LEU A 119 5.38 2.69 -6.62
C LEU A 119 6.72 3.09 -6.00
N VAL A 120 7.15 2.37 -4.97
CA VAL A 120 8.39 2.65 -4.25
C VAL A 120 9.23 1.39 -4.09
N LYS A 121 10.55 1.55 -4.10
CA LYS A 121 11.47 0.45 -3.80
C LYS A 121 11.40 0.12 -2.31
N ALA A 122 11.20 -1.15 -2.01
CA ALA A 122 11.28 -1.62 -0.64
C ALA A 122 12.75 -1.66 -0.16
N VAL A 123 12.98 -1.40 1.13
CA VAL A 123 14.34 -1.34 1.69
C VAL A 123 14.78 -2.65 2.33
N VAL A 124 13.85 -3.49 2.74
CA VAL A 124 14.13 -4.78 3.41
C VAL A 124 13.99 -5.96 2.45
N PHE A 125 13.62 -5.70 1.21
CA PHE A 125 13.31 -6.71 0.21
C PHE A 125 13.64 -6.15 -1.19
N PRO A 126 14.23 -6.95 -2.10
CA PRO A 126 14.57 -6.49 -3.45
C PRO A 126 13.31 -6.48 -4.33
N GLY A 127 12.51 -5.42 -4.25
CA GLY A 127 11.30 -5.29 -5.06
C GLY A 127 10.62 -3.94 -4.88
N GLU A 128 9.54 -3.77 -5.61
CA GLU A 128 8.72 -2.56 -5.58
C GLU A 128 7.37 -2.86 -4.93
N VAL A 129 6.85 -1.88 -4.22
CA VAL A 129 5.61 -1.99 -3.46
C VAL A 129 4.78 -0.72 -3.59
N VAL A 130 3.48 -0.87 -3.42
CA VAL A 130 2.57 0.22 -3.08
C VAL A 130 2.35 0.17 -1.57
N ALA A 131 2.45 1.32 -0.90
CA ALA A 131 2.30 1.43 0.54
C ALA A 131 1.04 2.20 0.93
N LEU A 132 0.29 1.68 1.90
CA LEU A 132 -0.73 2.40 2.64
C LEU A 132 -0.10 2.91 3.94
N VAL A 133 -0.26 4.18 4.24
CA VAL A 133 0.30 4.81 5.44
C VAL A 133 -0.82 5.42 6.26
N VAL A 134 -0.88 5.09 7.54
CA VAL A 134 -1.84 5.66 8.48
C VAL A 134 -1.12 6.17 9.73
N PRO A 135 -1.62 7.26 10.37
CA PRO A 135 -1.06 7.73 11.61
C PRO A 135 -1.52 6.85 12.79
N VAL A 136 -0.62 6.57 13.71
CA VAL A 136 -0.92 6.12 15.07
C VAL A 136 -0.94 7.34 15.97
N ARG A 137 -2.02 7.51 16.75
CA ARG A 137 -2.23 8.71 17.57
C ARG A 137 -2.35 8.37 19.04
N HIS A 138 -1.74 9.21 19.84
CA HIS A 138 -1.97 9.28 21.28
C HIS A 138 -2.36 10.72 21.65
N SER A 139 -3.45 10.89 22.39
CA SER A 139 -3.94 12.21 22.79
C SER A 139 -3.99 13.24 21.64
N ASN A 140 -4.41 12.79 20.46
CA ASN A 140 -4.51 13.56 19.21
C ASN A 140 -3.17 13.92 18.53
N GLU A 141 -2.03 13.54 19.09
CA GLU A 141 -0.70 13.69 18.45
C GLU A 141 -0.31 12.42 17.69
N ILE A 142 0.41 12.59 16.59
CA ILE A 142 0.96 11.44 15.84
C ILE A 142 2.23 10.99 16.52
N THR A 143 2.18 9.79 17.11
CA THR A 143 3.31 9.19 17.81
C THR A 143 4.09 8.21 16.95
N HIS A 144 3.41 7.56 15.99
CA HIS A 144 4.00 6.60 15.08
C HIS A 144 3.28 6.65 13.72
N LEU A 145 3.89 6.04 12.71
CA LEU A 145 3.21 5.69 11.46
C LEU A 145 3.12 4.16 11.35
N LEU A 146 1.96 3.70 10.91
CA LEU A 146 1.76 2.30 10.53
C LEU A 146 1.66 2.22 9.02
N VAL A 147 2.50 1.40 8.41
CA VAL A 147 2.63 1.26 6.97
C VAL A 147 2.32 -0.18 6.59
N ALA A 148 1.43 -0.38 5.62
CA ALA A 148 1.24 -1.69 5.00
C ALA A 148 1.77 -1.65 3.56
N THR A 149 2.65 -2.57 3.21
CA THR A 149 3.27 -2.64 1.88
C THR A 149 2.75 -3.83 1.10
N PHE A 150 2.34 -3.59 -0.15
CA PHE A 150 1.76 -4.57 -1.07
C PHE A 150 2.66 -4.70 -2.30
N GLU A 151 3.11 -5.91 -2.58
CA GLU A 151 3.95 -6.20 -3.75
C GLU A 151 3.15 -6.12 -5.05
N THR A 152 3.81 -5.72 -6.14
CA THR A 152 3.17 -5.53 -7.45
C THR A 152 2.48 -6.78 -7.97
N HIS A 153 2.97 -7.97 -7.66
CA HIS A 153 2.35 -9.23 -8.08
C HIS A 153 0.91 -9.42 -7.54
N LEU A 154 0.56 -8.77 -6.43
CA LEU A 154 -0.81 -8.80 -5.89
C LEU A 154 -1.78 -8.09 -6.82
N PHE A 155 -1.36 -6.96 -7.40
CA PHE A 155 -2.12 -6.22 -8.40
C PHE A 155 -2.12 -6.95 -9.74
N GLN A 156 -1.00 -7.55 -10.12
CA GLN A 156 -0.88 -8.36 -11.33
C GLN A 156 -1.91 -9.49 -11.35
N ARG A 157 -2.06 -10.21 -10.24
CA ARG A 157 -3.08 -11.27 -10.11
C ARG A 157 -4.52 -10.75 -10.26
N GLN A 158 -4.79 -9.49 -9.86
CA GLN A 158 -6.12 -8.90 -10.06
C GLN A 158 -6.36 -8.58 -11.54
N LEU A 159 -5.34 -8.06 -12.24
CA LEU A 159 -5.43 -7.79 -13.68
C LEU A 159 -5.66 -9.05 -14.50
N GLU A 160 -4.94 -10.12 -14.21
CA GLU A 160 -5.00 -11.39 -14.95
C GLU A 160 -6.37 -12.09 -14.87
N ARG A 161 -7.18 -11.73 -13.89
CA ARG A 161 -8.56 -12.26 -13.78
C ARG A 161 -9.53 -11.58 -14.72
N ILE A 162 -9.14 -10.48 -15.34
CA ILE A 162 -10.01 -9.75 -16.26
C ILE A 162 -9.94 -10.40 -17.64
N GLN A 163 -11.10 -10.73 -18.17
CA GLN A 163 -11.21 -11.20 -19.54
C GLN A 163 -11.12 -10.00 -20.48
N LEU A 164 -10.01 -9.88 -21.18
CA LEU A 164 -9.83 -8.88 -22.22
C LEU A 164 -10.16 -9.44 -23.59
N PRO A 165 -10.69 -8.63 -24.51
CA PRO A 165 -10.72 -8.96 -25.93
C PRO A 165 -9.31 -9.23 -26.48
N ASP A 166 -9.21 -9.96 -27.57
CA ASP A 166 -7.95 -10.28 -28.20
C ASP A 166 -7.23 -9.00 -28.65
N ASN A 167 -5.91 -8.96 -28.46
CA ASN A 167 -5.02 -7.82 -28.75
C ASN A 167 -5.27 -6.56 -27.90
N TRP A 168 -6.00 -6.70 -26.79
CA TRP A 168 -6.15 -5.61 -25.84
C TRP A 168 -5.12 -5.69 -24.72
N SER A 169 -4.74 -4.53 -24.21
CA SER A 169 -3.89 -4.39 -23.04
C SER A 169 -4.54 -3.53 -21.97
N LEU A 170 -4.33 -3.90 -20.73
CA LEU A 170 -4.76 -3.15 -19.55
C LEU A 170 -3.55 -2.91 -18.65
N ARG A 171 -3.34 -1.67 -18.21
CA ARG A 171 -2.27 -1.31 -17.29
C ARG A 171 -2.82 -0.59 -16.08
N LEU A 172 -2.28 -0.92 -14.92
CA LEU A 172 -2.48 -0.17 -13.69
C LEU A 172 -1.25 0.71 -13.48
N LEU A 173 -1.49 2.02 -13.42
CA LEU A 173 -0.43 3.02 -13.24
C LEU A 173 -0.55 3.67 -11.86
N ASP A 174 0.56 4.13 -11.32
CA ASP A 174 0.57 5.01 -10.16
C ASP A 174 0.34 6.49 -10.56
N GLY A 175 0.37 7.39 -9.58
CA GLY A 175 0.15 8.83 -9.82
C GLY A 175 1.25 9.53 -10.61
N GLN A 176 2.39 8.88 -10.82
CA GLN A 176 3.51 9.37 -11.64
C GLN A 176 3.55 8.73 -13.03
N GLY A 177 2.60 7.82 -13.33
CA GLY A 177 2.52 7.12 -14.61
C GLY A 177 3.39 5.86 -14.69
N GLU A 178 3.99 5.43 -13.55
CA GLU A 178 4.76 4.19 -13.50
C GLU A 178 3.83 2.97 -13.46
N THR A 179 4.19 1.92 -14.18
CA THR A 179 3.36 0.72 -14.30
C THR A 179 3.50 -0.17 -13.06
N ILE A 180 2.42 -0.31 -12.31
CA ILE A 180 2.32 -1.24 -11.17
C ILE A 180 2.08 -2.66 -11.66
N ALA A 181 1.18 -2.84 -12.64
CA ALA A 181 0.83 -4.14 -13.22
C ALA A 181 0.32 -3.98 -14.65
N SER A 182 0.46 -5.02 -15.46
CA SER A 182 -0.01 -5.00 -16.85
C SER A 182 -0.57 -6.37 -17.27
N HIS A 183 -1.61 -6.36 -18.07
CA HIS A 183 -2.19 -7.55 -18.68
C HIS A 183 -2.35 -7.32 -20.19
N LEU A 184 -1.72 -8.17 -20.97
CA LEU A 184 -1.80 -8.17 -22.43
C LEU A 184 -2.39 -9.51 -22.88
N ARG A 185 -3.49 -9.46 -23.61
CA ARG A 185 -4.03 -10.64 -24.28
C ARG A 185 -3.53 -10.66 -25.72
N THR A 186 -2.57 -11.53 -25.98
CA THR A 186 -2.13 -11.85 -27.34
C THR A 186 -2.92 -13.02 -27.88
N THR A 187 -3.39 -12.92 -29.12
CA THR A 187 -3.90 -14.08 -29.86
C THR A 187 -2.72 -15.02 -30.17
N PRO A 188 -2.83 -16.33 -29.92
CA PRO A 188 -1.78 -17.28 -30.26
C PRO A 188 -1.57 -17.40 -31.77
#